data_ba235826084986f50a42e15afe94a874
#
_entry.id   ba235826084986f50a42e15afe94a874
#
_cell.length_a   1.000
_cell.length_b   1.000
_cell.length_c   1.000
_cell.angle_alpha   90.00
_cell.angle_beta   90.00
_cell.angle_gamma   90.00
#
_symmetry.space_group_name_H-M   'P 1'
#
loop_
_entity.id
_entity.type
_entity.pdbx_description
1 polymer ?
#
loop_
_entity_poly.entity_id
_entity_poly.type
_entity_poly.pdbx_seq_one_letter_code
_entity_poly.pdbx_strand_id
1 'polypeptide(L)' 'MNEPSKSADKLASMIKKAIEDQKLTSTERERIMMTADEDGVIDPQERRLLAELQNMIENGMVKVIPD' A
#
# COMPACT_ATOMS: atom_id res chain seq x y z
N MET A 1 -16.25 19.99 -2.41
CA MET A 1 -15.80 18.97 -1.48
C MET A 1 -14.85 18.02 -2.18
N ASN A 2 -13.68 17.90 -1.66
CA ASN A 2 -12.67 17.05 -2.28
C ASN A 2 -12.77 15.65 -1.75
N GLU A 3 -13.32 14.79 -2.56
CA GLU A 3 -13.29 13.38 -2.21
C GLU A 3 -11.96 12.81 -2.66
N PRO A 4 -11.28 12.11 -1.77
CA PRO A 4 -10.09 11.38 -2.20
C PRO A 4 -10.49 10.39 -3.26
N SER A 5 -9.62 10.16 -4.21
CA SER A 5 -9.91 9.20 -5.25
C SER A 5 -10.16 7.85 -4.60
N LYS A 6 -11.08 7.09 -5.16
CA LYS A 6 -11.39 5.76 -4.63
C LYS A 6 -10.15 4.89 -4.57
N SER A 7 -9.25 5.09 -5.52
CA SER A 7 -8.01 4.34 -5.57
C SER A 7 -7.11 4.65 -4.39
N ALA A 8 -6.99 5.92 -4.03
CA ALA A 8 -6.17 6.32 -2.89
C ALA A 8 -6.74 5.78 -1.60
N ASP A 9 -8.06 5.79 -1.47
CA ASP A 9 -8.73 5.27 -0.29
C ASP A 9 -8.51 3.77 -0.17
N LYS A 10 -8.63 3.08 -1.28
CA LYS A 10 -8.42 1.64 -1.32
C LYS A 10 -6.97 1.29 -0.99
N LEU A 11 -6.05 2.01 -1.57
CA LEU A 11 -4.63 1.80 -1.33
C LEU A 11 -4.28 2.04 0.13
N ALA A 12 -4.79 3.12 0.70
CA ALA A 12 -4.56 3.45 2.10
C ALA A 12 -5.08 2.35 3.02
N SER A 13 -6.25 1.82 2.71
CA SER A 13 -6.84 0.74 3.48
C SER A 13 -5.99 -0.52 3.44
N MET A 14 -5.50 -0.86 2.26
CA MET A 14 -4.67 -2.05 2.09
C MET A 14 -3.35 -1.92 2.84
N ILE A 15 -2.73 -0.77 2.74
CA ILE A 15 -1.47 -0.51 3.42
C ILE A 15 -1.66 -0.52 4.93
N LYS A 16 -2.72 0.13 5.39
CA LYS A 16 -3.03 0.19 6.80
C LYS A 16 -3.23 -1.20 7.39
N LYS A 17 -3.91 -2.05 6.64
CA LYS A 17 -4.15 -3.42 7.08
C LYS A 17 -2.86 -4.21 7.17
N ALA A 18 -1.97 -4.02 6.21
CA ALA A 18 -0.68 -4.69 6.23
C ALA A 18 0.14 -4.27 7.45
N ILE A 19 0.10 -2.98 7.78
CA ILE A 19 0.82 -2.46 8.94
C ILE A 19 0.23 -3.04 10.22
N GLU A 20 -1.08 -3.13 10.29
CA GLU A 20 -1.75 -3.67 11.48
C GLU A 20 -1.40 -5.12 11.69
N ASP A 21 -1.39 -5.90 10.63
CA ASP A 21 -1.07 -7.33 10.69
C ASP A 21 0.42 -7.59 10.81
N GLN A 22 1.23 -6.60 10.49
CA GLN A 22 2.70 -6.71 10.49
C GLN A 22 3.20 -7.75 9.49
N LYS A 23 2.38 -8.10 8.54
CA LYS A 23 2.77 -9.04 7.49
C LYS A 23 1.96 -8.75 6.23
N LEU A 24 2.55 -9.11 5.12
CA LEU A 24 1.98 -8.83 3.81
C LEU A 24 2.27 -10.02 2.92
N THR A 25 1.22 -10.58 2.32
CA THR A 25 1.41 -11.68 1.38
C THR A 25 1.88 -11.15 0.04
N SER A 26 2.49 -12.03 -0.74
CA SER A 26 2.92 -11.68 -2.09
C SER A 26 1.76 -11.18 -2.93
N THR A 27 0.63 -11.82 -2.81
CA THR A 27 -0.58 -11.43 -3.54
C THR A 27 -1.05 -10.04 -3.13
N GLU A 28 -1.03 -9.77 -1.84
CA GLU A 28 -1.43 -8.47 -1.34
C GLU A 28 -0.49 -7.37 -1.82
N ARG A 29 0.80 -7.67 -1.82
CA ARG A 29 1.80 -6.73 -2.30
C ARG A 29 1.57 -6.42 -3.76
N GLU A 30 1.31 -7.44 -4.55
CA GLU A 30 1.01 -7.26 -5.96
C GLU A 30 -0.24 -6.43 -6.17
N ARG A 31 -1.27 -6.67 -5.39
CA ARG A 31 -2.51 -5.91 -5.47
C ARG A 31 -2.29 -4.44 -5.17
N ILE A 32 -1.48 -4.17 -4.17
CA ILE A 32 -1.16 -2.78 -3.82
C ILE A 32 -0.46 -2.10 -4.99
N MET A 33 0.50 -2.78 -5.57
CA MET A 33 1.22 -2.24 -6.71
C MET A 33 0.33 -2.04 -7.93
N MET A 34 -0.54 -3.01 -8.19
CA MET A 34 -1.47 -2.93 -9.29
C MET A 34 -2.47 -1.79 -9.10
N THR A 35 -2.94 -1.62 -7.88
CA THR A 35 -3.88 -0.54 -7.58
C THR A 35 -3.24 0.82 -7.82
N ALA A 36 -1.98 0.96 -7.44
CA ALA A 36 -1.24 2.19 -7.67
C ALA A 36 -1.01 2.42 -9.16
N ASP A 37 -0.75 1.36 -9.90
CA ASP A 37 -0.47 1.44 -11.33
C ASP A 37 -1.74 1.70 -12.15
N GLU A 38 -2.86 1.22 -11.68
CA GLU A 38 -4.13 1.34 -12.36
C GLU A 38 -4.53 2.79 -12.63
N ASP A 39 -4.19 3.67 -11.73
CA ASP A 39 -4.53 5.08 -11.84
C ASP A 39 -3.72 5.81 -12.87
N GLY A 40 -2.55 5.31 -13.21
CA GLY A 40 -1.65 5.98 -14.13
C GLY A 40 -1.00 7.22 -13.55
N VAL A 41 -1.57 7.77 -12.49
CA VAL A 41 -1.04 8.94 -11.81
C VAL A 41 -1.01 8.65 -10.32
N ILE A 42 0.18 8.69 -9.75
CA ILE A 42 0.32 8.44 -8.32
C ILE A 42 0.28 9.78 -7.59
N ASP A 43 -0.73 9.94 -6.74
CA ASP A 43 -0.86 11.13 -5.92
C ASP A 43 0.28 11.21 -4.90
N PRO A 44 0.64 12.43 -4.47
CA PRO A 44 1.66 12.55 -3.42
C PRO A 44 1.33 11.75 -2.17
N GLN A 45 0.05 11.66 -1.83
CA GLN A 45 -0.40 10.90 -0.68
C GLN A 45 -0.18 9.39 -0.89
N GLU A 46 -0.52 8.89 -2.07
CA GLU A 46 -0.30 7.49 -2.40
C GLU A 46 1.19 7.16 -2.39
N ARG A 47 1.99 8.05 -2.94
CA ARG A 47 3.44 7.87 -2.97
C ARG A 47 4.00 7.79 -1.57
N ARG A 48 3.51 8.63 -0.67
CA ARG A 48 3.95 8.63 0.71
C ARG A 48 3.59 7.33 1.40
N LEU A 49 2.38 6.84 1.17
CA LEU A 49 1.92 5.59 1.75
C LEU A 49 2.77 4.42 1.27
N LEU A 50 3.06 4.39 -0.02
CA LEU A 50 3.88 3.32 -0.58
C LEU A 50 5.31 3.38 -0.02
N ALA A 51 5.86 4.58 0.11
CA ALA A 51 7.19 4.74 0.67
C ALA A 51 7.23 4.30 2.13
N GLU A 52 6.19 4.62 2.87
CA GLU A 52 6.09 4.22 4.27
C GLU A 52 6.03 2.72 4.40
N LEU A 53 5.21 2.08 3.57
CA LEU A 53 5.11 0.63 3.58
C LEU A 53 6.45 -0.01 3.23
N GLN A 54 7.13 0.51 2.23
CA GLN A 54 8.41 -0.01 1.82
C GLN A 54 9.45 0.12 2.93
N ASN A 55 9.43 1.25 3.61
CA ASN A 55 10.31 1.48 4.77
C ASN A 55 10.05 0.45 5.87
N MET A 56 8.80 0.17 6.13
CA MET A 56 8.44 -0.80 7.16
C MET A 56 8.87 -2.20 6.80
N ILE A 57 8.81 -2.53 5.51
CA ILE A 57 9.29 -3.83 5.05
C ILE A 57 10.81 -3.92 5.23
N GLU A 58 11.52 -2.87 4.91
CA GLU A 58 12.97 -2.83 5.04
C GLU A 58 13.41 -2.89 6.50
N ASN A 59 12.66 -2.24 7.36
CA ASN A 59 12.96 -2.22 8.80
C ASN A 59 12.53 -3.50 9.50
N GLY A 60 11.80 -4.36 8.83
CA GLY A 60 11.34 -5.59 9.41
C GLY A 60 10.07 -5.46 10.22
N MET A 61 9.45 -4.29 10.23
CA MET A 61 8.18 -4.11 10.94
C MET A 61 7.04 -4.83 10.22
N VAL A 62 7.13 -4.91 8.90
CA VAL A 62 6.17 -5.65 8.09
C VAL A 62 6.95 -6.69 7.31
N LYS A 63 6.52 -7.93 7.39
CA LYS A 63 7.19 -9.03 6.70
C LYS A 63 6.40 -9.44 5.47
N VAL A 64 7.10 -9.58 4.37
CA VAL A 64 6.48 -10.11 3.16
C VAL A 64 6.59 -11.62 3.22
N ILE A 65 5.47 -12.28 3.21
CA ILE A 65 5.40 -13.73 3.29
C ILE A 65 4.81 -14.29 2.01
N PRO A 66 5.22 -15.49 1.59
CA PRO A 66 4.61 -16.13 0.42
C PRO A 66 3.20 -16.58 0.74
N ASP A 67 2.39 -16.63 -0.28
CA ASP A 67 1.01 -17.10 -0.14
C ASP A 67 0.91 -18.57 0.23
#